data_17149319a795141226ea5ae25302ae3b
#
_entry.id   17149319a795141226ea5ae25302ae3b
#
_cell.length_a   1.000
_cell.length_b   1.000
_cell.length_c   1.000
_cell.angle_alpha   90.00
_cell.angle_beta   90.00
_cell.angle_gamma   90.00
#
_symmetry.space_group_name_H-M   'P 1'
#
loop_
_entity.id
_entity.type
_entity.pdbx_description
1 polymer ?
#
loop_
_entity_poly.entity_id
_entity_poly.type
_entity_poly.pdbx_seq_one_letter_code
_entity_poly.pdbx_strand_id
1 'polypeptide(L)'
;SAASDVYKRQSSDYATPDKKAPEIRGFVGKNSYNGSIPYQTIYSDQEKTYDYFKYVYAQDNRDAKITLKVDTSKVNFKKKGTYTITYTAEDKAGNVSKKTAKIAVRVNDSLDQMADTVLGRIIKKDWSDRKKATAIYNYTRGHIAYTGNSNKSSWEKEASNGLRYGRGDCFTYYCVSRALLTRAGIPNIEVTRVQGYGHHWWNMAYVNGGFYHFDTCPRKAGGRFCLVTDAQLKNYSATVGKRSHIWAYSQKPKSPEKVLSSIF
;
A
#
# COMPACT_ATOMS: atom_id res chain seq x y z
N SER A 1 47.87 -14.31 -17.18
CA SER A 1 47.39 -12.94 -17.38
C SER A 1 46.06 -12.76 -16.67
N ALA A 2 45.80 -11.60 -16.06
CA ALA A 2 44.59 -11.34 -15.25
C ALA A 2 43.27 -11.65 -15.98
N ALA A 3 43.24 -11.52 -17.31
CA ALA A 3 42.05 -11.87 -18.12
C ALA A 3 41.76 -13.38 -18.16
N SER A 4 42.78 -14.23 -18.16
CA SER A 4 42.58 -15.68 -18.12
C SER A 4 42.11 -16.19 -16.76
N ASP A 5 42.46 -15.49 -15.67
CA ASP A 5 42.04 -15.84 -14.31
C ASP A 5 40.61 -15.38 -14.02
N VAL A 6 40.16 -14.27 -14.59
CA VAL A 6 38.77 -13.84 -14.54
C VAL A 6 37.86 -14.80 -15.31
N TYR A 7 38.29 -15.23 -16.50
CA TYR A 7 37.53 -16.21 -17.31
C TYR A 7 37.46 -17.60 -16.64
N LYS A 8 38.54 -18.03 -16.00
CA LYS A 8 38.57 -19.29 -15.23
C LYS A 8 37.71 -19.23 -13.96
N ARG A 9 37.67 -18.09 -13.26
CA ARG A 9 36.75 -17.90 -12.11
C ARG A 9 35.30 -17.93 -12.53
N GLN A 10 34.95 -17.26 -13.63
CA GLN A 10 33.56 -17.30 -14.16
C GLN A 10 33.18 -18.72 -14.62
N SER A 11 34.10 -19.51 -15.24
CA SER A 11 33.80 -20.88 -15.64
C SER A 11 33.71 -21.85 -14.47
N SER A 12 34.45 -21.65 -13.36
CA SER A 12 34.38 -22.50 -12.18
C SER A 12 33.08 -22.30 -11.37
N ASP A 13 32.52 -21.10 -11.36
CA ASP A 13 31.25 -20.83 -10.67
C ASP A 13 30.05 -21.49 -11.38
N TYR A 14 30.14 -21.74 -12.70
CA TYR A 14 29.13 -22.49 -13.47
C TYR A 14 29.28 -24.00 -13.42
N ALA A 15 30.43 -24.51 -12.98
CA ALA A 15 30.68 -25.94 -12.90
C ALA A 15 30.12 -26.58 -11.62
N THR A 16 29.80 -25.81 -10.60
CA THR A 16 29.17 -26.33 -9.38
C THR A 16 27.64 -26.34 -9.53
N PRO A 17 26.97 -27.46 -9.14
CA PRO A 17 25.50 -27.49 -9.14
C PRO A 17 24.91 -26.33 -8.35
N ASP A 18 23.88 -25.71 -8.89
CA ASP A 18 23.13 -24.71 -8.13
C ASP A 18 22.34 -25.41 -7.03
N LYS A 19 22.57 -25.01 -5.79
CA LYS A 19 21.90 -25.57 -4.60
C LYS A 19 21.13 -24.49 -3.82
N LYS A 20 21.11 -23.24 -4.33
CA LYS A 20 20.50 -22.12 -3.64
C LYS A 20 19.13 -21.82 -4.23
N ALA A 21 18.08 -22.00 -3.42
CA ALA A 21 16.73 -21.68 -3.84
C ALA A 21 16.51 -20.15 -4.02
N PRO A 22 15.61 -19.76 -4.93
CA PRO A 22 15.24 -18.35 -5.15
C PRO A 22 14.73 -17.67 -3.89
N GLU A 23 14.98 -16.39 -3.76
CA GLU A 23 14.43 -15.56 -2.67
C GLU A 23 13.15 -14.85 -3.12
N ILE A 24 12.03 -15.15 -2.46
CA ILE A 24 10.74 -14.43 -2.68
C ILE A 24 10.74 -13.16 -1.84
N ARG A 25 10.44 -12.02 -2.48
CA ARG A 25 10.47 -10.66 -1.89
C ARG A 25 9.17 -9.90 -2.14
N GLY A 26 9.04 -8.75 -1.48
CA GLY A 26 7.86 -7.88 -1.57
C GLY A 26 6.88 -8.11 -0.42
N PHE A 27 5.57 -8.10 -0.71
CA PHE A 27 4.53 -8.27 0.31
C PHE A 27 4.34 -9.74 0.70
N VAL A 28 5.37 -10.33 1.34
CA VAL A 28 5.38 -11.71 1.86
C VAL A 28 5.85 -11.74 3.31
N GLY A 29 5.49 -12.79 4.05
CA GLY A 29 5.85 -12.96 5.45
C GLY A 29 5.37 -11.78 6.31
N LYS A 30 6.23 -11.29 7.19
CA LYS A 30 5.92 -10.14 8.07
C LYS A 30 5.69 -8.83 7.31
N ASN A 31 6.21 -8.71 6.08
CA ASN A 31 6.04 -7.52 5.24
C ASN A 31 4.72 -7.52 4.46
N SER A 32 3.86 -8.53 4.64
CA SER A 32 2.53 -8.59 3.98
C SER A 32 1.43 -7.88 4.77
N TYR A 33 1.71 -7.43 5.99
CA TYR A 33 0.72 -6.80 6.87
C TYR A 33 1.35 -5.95 7.97
N ASN A 34 0.57 -5.05 8.53
CA ASN A 34 0.90 -4.28 9.73
C ASN A 34 0.03 -4.78 10.90
N GLY A 35 0.62 -5.57 11.79
CA GLY A 35 -0.13 -6.26 12.83
C GLY A 35 -1.13 -7.27 12.23
N SER A 36 -2.42 -7.01 12.39
CA SER A 36 -3.50 -7.84 11.81
C SER A 36 -4.03 -7.36 10.45
N ILE A 37 -3.53 -6.21 9.95
CA ILE A 37 -4.06 -5.57 8.74
C ILE A 37 -3.19 -5.95 7.54
N PRO A 38 -3.69 -6.78 6.59
CA PRO A 38 -3.00 -7.08 5.34
C PRO A 38 -2.83 -5.83 4.47
N TYR A 39 -1.68 -5.72 3.77
CA TYR A 39 -1.44 -4.62 2.84
C TYR A 39 -2.23 -4.75 1.54
N GLN A 40 -2.56 -5.98 1.15
CA GLN A 40 -3.31 -6.25 -0.08
C GLN A 40 -4.75 -6.60 0.24
N THR A 41 -5.67 -5.99 -0.49
CA THR A 41 -7.11 -6.28 -0.45
C THR A 41 -7.58 -6.75 -1.81
N ILE A 42 -8.34 -7.85 -1.83
CA ILE A 42 -8.95 -8.43 -3.02
C ILE A 42 -10.45 -8.38 -2.85
N TYR A 43 -11.15 -7.86 -3.84
CA TYR A 43 -12.61 -7.86 -3.85
C TYR A 43 -13.16 -9.11 -4.52
N SER A 44 -14.34 -9.55 -4.09
CA SER A 44 -14.99 -10.77 -4.63
C SER A 44 -15.21 -10.74 -6.15
N ASP A 45 -15.38 -9.56 -6.75
CA ASP A 45 -15.48 -9.36 -8.19
C ASP A 45 -14.13 -9.35 -8.91
N GLN A 46 -13.03 -9.31 -8.18
CA GLN A 46 -11.66 -9.24 -8.72
C GLN A 46 -10.90 -10.57 -8.60
N GLU A 47 -11.50 -11.63 -8.08
CA GLU A 47 -10.85 -12.93 -7.86
C GLU A 47 -10.02 -13.40 -9.08
N LYS A 48 -10.62 -13.33 -10.29
CA LYS A 48 -9.99 -13.80 -11.54
C LYS A 48 -9.08 -12.78 -12.21
N THR A 49 -9.14 -11.51 -11.82
CA THR A 49 -8.45 -10.39 -12.48
C THR A 49 -7.37 -9.78 -11.59
N TYR A 50 -7.28 -10.22 -10.34
CA TYR A 50 -6.28 -9.69 -9.39
C TYR A 50 -4.88 -10.14 -9.76
N ASP A 51 -3.97 -9.19 -9.86
CA ASP A 51 -2.55 -9.46 -10.09
C ASP A 51 -1.84 -9.75 -8.76
N TYR A 52 -1.70 -11.03 -8.44
CA TYR A 52 -1.02 -11.51 -7.23
C TYR A 52 0.48 -11.21 -7.22
N PHE A 53 1.07 -10.91 -8.37
CA PHE A 53 2.51 -10.67 -8.52
C PHE A 53 2.87 -9.19 -8.59
N LYS A 54 1.90 -8.28 -8.59
CA LYS A 54 2.13 -6.83 -8.64
C LYS A 54 3.11 -6.33 -7.56
N TYR A 55 3.07 -6.94 -6.37
CA TYR A 55 3.89 -6.54 -5.22
C TYR A 55 4.76 -7.68 -4.68
N VAL A 56 4.87 -8.80 -5.41
CA VAL A 56 5.66 -9.97 -5.04
C VAL A 56 6.49 -10.42 -6.23
N TYR A 57 7.78 -10.62 -6.00
CA TYR A 57 8.72 -11.06 -7.03
C TYR A 57 9.73 -12.04 -6.43
N ALA A 58 10.43 -12.78 -7.28
CA ALA A 58 11.50 -13.67 -6.87
C ALA A 58 12.82 -13.26 -7.54
N GLN A 59 13.92 -13.44 -6.84
CA GLN A 59 15.28 -13.23 -7.33
C GLN A 59 16.13 -14.44 -6.99
N ASP A 60 17.07 -14.76 -7.87
CA ASP A 60 18.03 -15.83 -7.69
C ASP A 60 19.46 -15.34 -7.97
N ASN A 61 20.47 -16.11 -7.50
CA ASN A 61 21.87 -15.78 -7.68
C ASN A 61 22.42 -16.14 -9.06
N ARG A 62 21.76 -17.04 -9.79
CA ARG A 62 22.18 -17.51 -11.11
C ARG A 62 21.12 -17.34 -12.19
N ASP A 63 19.86 -17.50 -11.83
CA ASP A 63 18.76 -17.47 -12.77
C ASP A 63 18.08 -16.10 -12.87
N ALA A 64 18.12 -15.52 -14.07
CA ALA A 64 17.45 -14.23 -14.35
C ALA A 64 15.92 -14.36 -14.44
N LYS A 65 15.40 -15.56 -14.69
CA LYS A 65 13.96 -15.85 -14.76
C LYS A 65 13.62 -16.96 -13.79
N ILE A 66 12.74 -16.65 -12.86
CA ILE A 66 12.23 -17.55 -11.83
C ILE A 66 10.75 -17.80 -12.08
N THR A 67 10.34 -19.06 -12.01
CA THR A 67 8.92 -19.41 -12.01
C THR A 67 8.32 -19.10 -10.65
N LEU A 68 7.39 -18.13 -10.60
CA LEU A 68 6.68 -17.78 -9.38
C LEU A 68 5.20 -18.20 -9.51
N LYS A 69 4.73 -18.98 -8.54
CA LYS A 69 3.34 -19.48 -8.44
C LYS A 69 2.69 -18.99 -7.16
N VAL A 70 1.36 -18.90 -7.13
CA VAL A 70 0.57 -18.59 -5.93
C VAL A 70 -0.51 -19.66 -5.72
N ASP A 71 -0.63 -20.11 -4.49
CA ASP A 71 -1.72 -20.99 -4.04
C ASP A 71 -2.73 -20.18 -3.23
N THR A 72 -3.96 -20.11 -3.74
CA THR A 72 -5.11 -19.43 -3.14
C THR A 72 -6.21 -20.41 -2.72
N SER A 73 -5.95 -21.71 -2.72
CA SER A 73 -6.94 -22.77 -2.46
C SER A 73 -7.66 -22.64 -1.11
N LYS A 74 -7.01 -21.98 -0.13
CA LYS A 74 -7.58 -21.73 1.20
C LYS A 74 -8.35 -20.41 1.32
N VAL A 75 -8.51 -19.67 0.22
CA VAL A 75 -9.21 -18.38 0.22
C VAL A 75 -10.68 -18.56 -0.13
N ASN A 76 -11.56 -18.06 0.73
CA ASN A 76 -12.97 -17.95 0.39
C ASN A 76 -13.29 -16.52 -0.09
N PHE A 77 -13.30 -16.32 -1.40
CA PHE A 77 -13.59 -15.02 -2.01
C PHE A 77 -15.03 -14.52 -1.83
N LYS A 78 -15.94 -15.39 -1.40
CA LYS A 78 -17.34 -15.02 -1.09
C LYS A 78 -17.53 -14.57 0.36
N LYS A 79 -16.48 -14.66 1.21
CA LYS A 79 -16.59 -14.33 2.63
C LYS A 79 -15.54 -13.29 3.00
N LYS A 80 -15.98 -12.13 3.53
CA LYS A 80 -15.09 -11.11 4.10
C LYS A 80 -14.20 -11.73 5.19
N GLY A 81 -12.91 -11.48 5.11
CA GLY A 81 -11.95 -12.01 6.09
C GLY A 81 -10.50 -11.78 5.69
N THR A 82 -9.60 -12.23 6.56
CA THR A 82 -8.16 -12.28 6.28
C THR A 82 -7.76 -13.73 6.04
N TYR A 83 -7.07 -13.96 4.93
CA TYR A 83 -6.65 -15.28 4.48
C TYR A 83 -5.14 -15.34 4.30
N THR A 84 -4.60 -16.55 4.34
CA THR A 84 -3.19 -16.80 4.04
C THR A 84 -3.09 -17.46 2.68
N ILE A 85 -2.24 -16.91 1.81
CA ILE A 85 -1.87 -17.48 0.52
C ILE A 85 -0.39 -17.88 0.56
N THR A 86 0.02 -18.80 -0.33
CA THR A 86 1.41 -19.29 -0.39
C THR A 86 2.00 -19.03 -1.77
N TYR A 87 3.12 -18.32 -1.80
CA TYR A 87 3.95 -18.17 -2.98
C TYR A 87 5.01 -19.27 -3.01
N THR A 88 5.26 -19.83 -4.18
CA THR A 88 6.32 -20.81 -4.46
C THR A 88 7.16 -20.29 -5.61
N ALA A 89 8.48 -20.23 -5.41
CA ALA A 89 9.45 -19.91 -6.45
C ALA A 89 10.37 -21.11 -6.70
N GLU A 90 10.65 -21.37 -7.99
CA GLU A 90 11.47 -22.47 -8.45
C GLU A 90 12.45 -21.96 -9.50
N ASP A 91 13.74 -22.29 -9.35
CA ASP A 91 14.80 -22.01 -10.31
C ASP A 91 14.90 -23.13 -11.37
N LYS A 92 15.83 -22.98 -12.32
CA LYS A 92 16.06 -23.99 -13.36
C LYS A 92 16.72 -25.26 -12.86
N ALA A 93 17.42 -25.19 -11.72
CA ALA A 93 18.05 -26.33 -11.09
C ALA A 93 17.07 -27.17 -10.25
N GLY A 94 15.81 -26.69 -10.11
CA GLY A 94 14.77 -27.35 -9.31
C GLY A 94 14.83 -27.00 -7.82
N ASN A 95 15.60 -25.98 -7.40
CA ASN A 95 15.56 -25.54 -6.02
C ASN A 95 14.30 -24.71 -5.78
N VAL A 96 13.61 -24.98 -4.68
CA VAL A 96 12.28 -24.42 -4.38
C VAL A 96 12.31 -23.64 -3.08
N SER A 97 11.71 -22.45 -3.09
CA SER A 97 11.39 -21.69 -1.89
C SER A 97 9.89 -21.41 -1.77
N LYS A 98 9.41 -21.26 -0.54
CA LYS A 98 8.01 -20.93 -0.25
C LYS A 98 7.93 -19.79 0.76
N LYS A 99 7.03 -18.84 0.52
CA LYS A 99 6.65 -17.79 1.49
C LYS A 99 5.15 -17.58 1.51
N THR A 100 4.61 -17.33 2.69
CA THR A 100 3.21 -16.98 2.86
C THR A 100 2.99 -15.48 2.85
N ALA A 101 1.77 -15.05 2.50
CA ALA A 101 1.31 -13.68 2.67
C ALA A 101 -0.10 -13.67 3.24
N LYS A 102 -0.45 -12.62 3.99
CA LYS A 102 -1.83 -12.34 4.39
C LYS A 102 -2.48 -11.40 3.39
N ILE A 103 -3.70 -11.73 2.99
CA ILE A 103 -4.56 -10.89 2.15
C ILE A 103 -5.90 -10.67 2.84
N ALA A 104 -6.53 -9.51 2.59
CA ALA A 104 -7.91 -9.26 2.99
C ALA A 104 -8.84 -9.53 1.82
N VAL A 105 -9.92 -10.27 2.05
CA VAL A 105 -11.02 -10.41 1.10
C VAL A 105 -12.17 -9.50 1.52
N ARG A 106 -12.68 -8.70 0.59
CA ARG A 106 -13.90 -7.90 0.73
C ARG A 106 -14.96 -8.41 -0.24
N VAL A 107 -16.19 -8.53 0.27
CA VAL A 107 -17.35 -8.72 -0.58
C VAL A 107 -17.89 -7.35 -0.93
N ASN A 108 -18.12 -7.10 -2.22
CA ASN A 108 -18.60 -5.82 -2.72
C ASN A 108 -19.89 -5.39 -2.02
N ASP A 109 -19.92 -4.14 -1.59
CA ASP A 109 -21.05 -3.52 -0.91
C ASP A 109 -21.41 -2.15 -1.52
N SER A 110 -22.33 -1.43 -0.90
CA SER A 110 -22.76 -0.11 -1.37
C SER A 110 -21.63 0.94 -1.32
N LEU A 111 -20.68 0.81 -0.39
CA LEU A 111 -19.50 1.68 -0.34
C LEU A 111 -18.61 1.46 -1.57
N ASP A 112 -18.41 0.20 -1.95
CA ASP A 112 -17.59 -0.14 -3.11
C ASP A 112 -18.22 0.39 -4.41
N GLN A 113 -19.54 0.33 -4.54
CA GLN A 113 -20.29 0.92 -5.68
C GLN A 113 -20.14 2.46 -5.74
N MET A 114 -20.22 3.13 -4.59
CA MET A 114 -19.96 4.58 -4.52
C MET A 114 -18.52 4.90 -4.90
N ALA A 115 -17.55 4.12 -4.40
CA ALA A 115 -16.15 4.28 -4.75
C ALA A 115 -15.90 4.07 -6.25
N ASP A 116 -16.51 3.05 -6.88
CA ASP A 116 -16.43 2.80 -8.32
C ASP A 116 -16.98 3.98 -9.13
N THR A 117 -18.11 4.55 -8.70
CA THR A 117 -18.71 5.72 -9.35
C THR A 117 -17.76 6.92 -9.34
N VAL A 118 -17.08 7.17 -8.22
CA VAL A 118 -16.10 8.26 -8.10
C VAL A 118 -14.86 7.94 -8.93
N LEU A 119 -14.28 6.75 -8.75
CA LEU A 119 -13.05 6.35 -9.44
C LEU A 119 -13.21 6.37 -10.97
N GLY A 120 -14.36 5.93 -11.48
CA GLY A 120 -14.67 5.98 -12.91
C GLY A 120 -14.63 7.38 -13.52
N ARG A 121 -14.81 8.42 -12.70
CA ARG A 121 -14.75 9.85 -13.12
C ARG A 121 -13.37 10.46 -13.00
N ILE A 122 -12.56 10.01 -12.02
CA ILE A 122 -11.32 10.71 -11.64
C ILE A 122 -10.03 9.98 -12.02
N ILE A 123 -10.07 8.68 -12.36
CA ILE A 123 -8.88 7.91 -12.75
C ILE A 123 -9.11 7.15 -14.06
N LYS A 124 -7.98 6.79 -14.73
CA LYS A 124 -7.98 5.85 -15.87
C LYS A 124 -7.29 4.55 -15.46
N LYS A 125 -7.70 3.43 -16.07
CA LYS A 125 -7.18 2.10 -15.75
C LYS A 125 -5.67 1.99 -15.95
N ASP A 126 -5.15 2.59 -17.01
CA ASP A 126 -3.75 2.59 -17.44
C ASP A 126 -2.83 3.55 -16.65
N TRP A 127 -3.39 4.38 -15.77
CA TRP A 127 -2.58 5.29 -14.98
C TRP A 127 -1.72 4.54 -13.95
N SER A 128 -0.52 5.07 -13.70
CA SER A 128 0.32 4.61 -12.58
C SER A 128 -0.38 4.82 -11.23
N ASP A 129 -0.03 4.00 -10.23
CA ASP A 129 -0.59 4.12 -8.88
C ASP A 129 -0.34 5.52 -8.28
N ARG A 130 0.82 6.15 -8.56
CA ARG A 130 1.09 7.54 -8.17
C ARG A 130 0.09 8.53 -8.76
N LYS A 131 -0.23 8.40 -10.05
CA LYS A 131 -1.18 9.29 -10.72
C LYS A 131 -2.60 9.08 -10.21
N LYS A 132 -3.01 7.81 -9.99
CA LYS A 132 -4.30 7.46 -9.37
C LYS A 132 -4.40 8.02 -7.95
N ALA A 133 -3.39 7.81 -7.11
CA ALA A 133 -3.36 8.36 -5.74
C ALA A 133 -3.46 9.89 -5.73
N THR A 134 -2.75 10.58 -6.64
CA THR A 134 -2.83 12.05 -6.75
C THR A 134 -4.24 12.53 -7.10
N ALA A 135 -4.93 11.85 -8.01
CA ALA A 135 -6.32 12.18 -8.37
C ALA A 135 -7.28 11.92 -7.19
N ILE A 136 -7.11 10.81 -6.47
CA ILE A 136 -7.87 10.49 -5.25
C ILE A 136 -7.63 11.56 -4.17
N TYR A 137 -6.37 12.00 -4.00
CA TYR A 137 -6.04 13.08 -3.06
C TYR A 137 -6.82 14.36 -3.38
N ASN A 138 -6.76 14.80 -4.63
CA ASN A 138 -7.40 16.03 -5.07
C ASN A 138 -8.92 15.95 -4.90
N TYR A 139 -9.52 14.83 -5.31
CA TYR A 139 -10.96 14.60 -5.13
C TYR A 139 -11.34 14.64 -3.66
N THR A 140 -10.72 13.84 -2.81
CA THR A 140 -11.10 13.76 -1.39
C THR A 140 -10.94 15.09 -0.68
N ARG A 141 -9.82 15.80 -0.94
CA ARG A 141 -9.56 17.12 -0.35
C ARG A 141 -10.58 18.18 -0.81
N GLY A 142 -11.02 18.13 -2.06
CA GLY A 142 -11.99 19.10 -2.62
C GLY A 142 -13.46 18.73 -2.35
N HIS A 143 -13.75 17.44 -2.19
CA HIS A 143 -15.11 16.94 -2.00
C HIS A 143 -15.63 17.14 -0.57
N ILE A 144 -14.77 17.04 0.44
CA ILE A 144 -15.17 17.08 1.85
C ILE A 144 -14.98 18.48 2.43
N ALA A 145 -16.04 19.05 3.00
CA ALA A 145 -15.99 20.24 3.84
C ALA A 145 -15.69 19.84 5.31
N TYR A 146 -14.75 20.53 5.96
CA TYR A 146 -14.39 20.25 7.35
C TYR A 146 -15.44 20.85 8.30
N THR A 147 -16.16 20.01 9.05
CA THR A 147 -17.20 20.40 9.99
C THR A 147 -16.89 20.08 11.45
N GLY A 148 -15.78 19.34 11.71
CA GLY A 148 -15.37 18.96 13.07
C GLY A 148 -16.09 17.73 13.62
N ASN A 149 -17.00 17.10 12.91
CA ASN A 149 -17.80 15.97 13.37
C ASN A 149 -17.72 14.78 12.40
N SER A 150 -17.69 13.56 12.95
CA SER A 150 -17.76 12.31 12.20
C SER A 150 -18.28 11.17 13.06
N ASN A 151 -18.75 10.10 12.41
CA ASN A 151 -19.10 8.85 13.08
C ASN A 151 -17.90 7.91 13.13
N LYS A 152 -17.34 7.73 14.33
CA LYS A 152 -16.14 6.89 14.54
C LYS A 152 -16.44 5.42 14.85
N SER A 153 -17.71 4.98 14.72
CA SER A 153 -18.09 3.58 15.00
C SER A 153 -17.60 2.58 13.95
N SER A 154 -17.44 3.02 12.70
CA SER A 154 -16.91 2.21 11.59
C SER A 154 -16.35 3.11 10.52
N TRP A 155 -15.17 2.78 10.00
CA TRP A 155 -14.55 3.51 8.90
C TRP A 155 -15.36 3.35 7.59
N GLU A 156 -15.99 2.19 7.37
CA GLU A 156 -16.82 1.94 6.18
C GLU A 156 -18.07 2.84 6.18
N LYS A 157 -18.75 2.94 7.33
CA LYS A 157 -19.92 3.81 7.47
C LYS A 157 -19.53 5.28 7.28
N GLU A 158 -18.41 5.70 7.87
CA GLU A 158 -17.96 7.07 7.73
C GLU A 158 -17.44 7.38 6.32
N ALA A 159 -16.80 6.45 5.62
CA ALA A 159 -16.47 6.61 4.21
C ALA A 159 -17.71 6.79 3.34
N SER A 160 -18.77 6.00 3.58
CA SER A 160 -20.06 6.12 2.90
C SER A 160 -20.70 7.49 3.15
N ASN A 161 -20.67 7.96 4.41
CA ASN A 161 -21.17 9.30 4.77
C ASN A 161 -20.37 10.41 4.07
N GLY A 162 -19.03 10.31 4.12
CA GLY A 162 -18.15 11.29 3.47
C GLY A 162 -18.36 11.36 1.95
N LEU A 163 -18.47 10.21 1.28
CA LEU A 163 -18.76 10.16 -0.17
C LEU A 163 -20.15 10.74 -0.51
N ARG A 164 -21.15 10.47 0.31
CA ARG A 164 -22.54 10.87 0.07
C ARG A 164 -22.78 12.35 0.39
N TYR A 165 -22.28 12.82 1.52
CA TYR A 165 -22.64 14.13 2.07
C TYR A 165 -21.53 15.19 1.93
N GLY A 166 -20.31 14.80 1.60
CA GLY A 166 -19.21 15.72 1.36
C GLY A 166 -18.82 16.57 2.58
N ARG A 167 -18.96 16.04 3.81
CA ARG A 167 -18.65 16.80 5.03
C ARG A 167 -18.19 15.86 6.16
N GLY A 168 -17.36 16.38 7.08
CA GLY A 168 -16.90 15.63 8.23
C GLY A 168 -15.64 16.23 8.88
N ASP A 169 -14.88 15.41 9.61
CA ASP A 169 -13.62 15.79 10.23
C ASP A 169 -12.43 14.99 9.64
N CYS A 170 -11.27 15.04 10.28
CA CYS A 170 -10.08 14.32 9.81
C CYS A 170 -10.30 12.80 9.67
N PHE A 171 -11.18 12.21 10.46
CA PHE A 171 -11.53 10.79 10.33
C PHE A 171 -12.30 10.51 9.03
N THR A 172 -13.21 11.40 8.63
CA THR A 172 -13.95 11.32 7.35
C THR A 172 -12.99 11.38 6.16
N TYR A 173 -12.05 12.33 6.15
CA TYR A 173 -11.02 12.45 5.11
C TYR A 173 -10.17 11.17 5.02
N TYR A 174 -9.74 10.63 6.16
CA TYR A 174 -9.04 9.35 6.22
C TYR A 174 -9.87 8.20 5.64
N CYS A 175 -11.14 8.05 6.07
CA CYS A 175 -12.02 6.97 5.67
C CYS A 175 -12.32 6.98 4.17
N VAL A 176 -12.63 8.14 3.59
CA VAL A 176 -12.87 8.29 2.14
C VAL A 176 -11.60 8.00 1.35
N SER A 177 -10.46 8.54 1.79
CA SER A 177 -9.16 8.24 1.16
C SER A 177 -8.87 6.74 1.18
N ARG A 178 -9.06 6.08 2.33
CA ARG A 178 -8.89 4.64 2.49
C ARG A 178 -9.77 3.84 1.52
N ALA A 179 -11.07 4.17 1.43
CA ALA A 179 -12.00 3.48 0.56
C ALA A 179 -11.58 3.60 -0.92
N LEU A 180 -11.29 4.81 -1.39
CA LEU A 180 -10.91 5.07 -2.77
C LEU A 180 -9.54 4.44 -3.13
N LEU A 181 -8.53 4.59 -2.27
CA LEU A 181 -7.22 3.96 -2.47
C LEU A 181 -7.33 2.43 -2.54
N THR A 182 -8.06 1.82 -1.58
CA THR A 182 -8.24 0.37 -1.52
C THR A 182 -8.97 -0.15 -2.76
N ARG A 183 -10.07 0.51 -3.17
CA ARG A 183 -10.84 0.11 -4.35
C ARG A 183 -10.06 0.30 -5.66
N ALA A 184 -9.18 1.30 -5.72
CA ALA A 184 -8.26 1.51 -6.84
C ALA A 184 -7.08 0.52 -6.87
N GLY A 185 -6.99 -0.43 -5.93
CA GLY A 185 -5.91 -1.41 -5.83
C GLY A 185 -4.59 -0.83 -5.34
N ILE A 186 -4.62 0.28 -4.60
CA ILE A 186 -3.45 0.92 -3.98
C ILE A 186 -3.39 0.51 -2.51
N PRO A 187 -2.40 -0.29 -2.09
CA PRO A 187 -2.24 -0.66 -0.70
C PRO A 187 -2.07 0.58 0.18
N ASN A 188 -2.80 0.60 1.29
CA ASN A 188 -2.71 1.72 2.21
C ASN A 188 -2.92 1.26 3.65
N ILE A 189 -2.38 2.02 4.58
CA ILE A 189 -2.46 1.76 6.01
C ILE A 189 -2.91 2.99 6.77
N GLU A 190 -3.58 2.76 7.89
CA GLU A 190 -3.96 3.80 8.83
C GLU A 190 -2.76 4.33 9.60
N VAL A 191 -2.71 5.63 9.79
CA VAL A 191 -1.83 6.31 10.73
C VAL A 191 -2.65 7.19 11.64
N THR A 192 -2.36 7.13 12.94
CA THR A 192 -2.99 7.97 13.96
C THR A 192 -1.96 8.81 14.67
N ARG A 193 -2.34 10.04 15.03
CA ARG A 193 -1.52 10.89 15.86
C ARG A 193 -1.47 10.34 17.29
N VAL A 194 -0.25 10.21 17.84
CA VAL A 194 -0.02 9.69 19.19
C VAL A 194 0.28 10.76 20.23
N GLN A 195 0.64 11.98 19.81
CA GLN A 195 0.93 13.12 20.68
C GLN A 195 0.39 14.41 20.07
N GLY A 196 0.16 15.42 20.91
CA GLY A 196 -0.39 16.71 20.50
C GLY A 196 -1.85 16.86 20.89
N TYR A 197 -2.48 17.95 20.45
CA TYR A 197 -3.85 18.26 20.81
C TYR A 197 -4.87 17.56 19.91
N GLY A 198 -5.77 16.77 20.51
CA GLY A 198 -6.85 16.05 19.83
C GLY A 198 -6.37 14.84 19.00
N HIS A 199 -7.32 14.15 18.42
CA HIS A 199 -7.06 13.02 17.52
C HIS A 199 -6.85 13.50 16.08
N HIS A 200 -6.04 12.76 15.32
CA HIS A 200 -5.91 12.94 13.89
C HIS A 200 -5.61 11.61 13.20
N TRP A 201 -6.26 11.37 12.07
CA TRP A 201 -6.12 10.18 11.24
C TRP A 201 -5.71 10.55 9.83
N TRP A 202 -4.83 9.75 9.24
CA TRP A 202 -4.49 9.84 7.82
C TRP A 202 -4.01 8.49 7.30
N ASN A 203 -3.69 8.39 6.03
CA ASN A 203 -3.19 7.17 5.40
C ASN A 203 -1.68 7.27 5.12
N MET A 204 -1.01 6.13 5.01
CA MET A 204 0.12 5.98 4.11
C MET A 204 -0.34 5.15 2.92
N ALA A 205 0.01 5.57 1.70
CA ALA A 205 -0.31 4.88 0.46
C ALA A 205 0.97 4.30 -0.17
N TYR A 206 0.88 3.08 -0.68
CA TYR A 206 2.02 2.41 -1.31
C TYR A 206 2.09 2.75 -2.78
N VAL A 207 3.12 3.48 -3.17
CA VAL A 207 3.40 3.84 -4.57
C VAL A 207 4.91 3.80 -4.82
N ASN A 208 5.33 3.48 -6.04
CA ASN A 208 6.74 3.50 -6.44
C ASN A 208 7.67 2.73 -5.50
N GLY A 209 7.22 1.59 -4.98
CA GLY A 209 8.02 0.72 -4.14
C GLY A 209 8.06 1.06 -2.65
N GLY A 210 7.25 2.02 -2.16
CA GLY A 210 7.22 2.35 -0.74
C GLY A 210 5.96 3.02 -0.25
N PHE A 211 5.79 3.07 1.07
CA PHE A 211 4.69 3.78 1.72
C PHE A 211 5.02 5.26 1.92
N TYR A 212 4.16 6.14 1.47
CA TYR A 212 4.25 7.58 1.62
C TYR A 212 3.04 8.10 2.39
N HIS A 213 3.21 9.14 3.20
CA HIS A 213 2.11 9.77 3.91
C HIS A 213 1.12 10.43 2.94
N PHE A 214 -0.16 10.26 3.25
CA PHE A 214 -1.27 10.67 2.42
C PHE A 214 -2.39 11.23 3.31
N ASP A 215 -2.34 12.53 3.59
CA ASP A 215 -3.34 13.22 4.42
C ASP A 215 -4.10 14.26 3.61
N THR A 216 -5.34 13.95 3.29
CA THR A 216 -6.24 14.82 2.52
C THR A 216 -6.92 15.89 3.37
N CYS A 217 -6.85 15.80 4.71
CA CYS A 217 -7.46 16.76 5.60
C CYS A 217 -6.74 18.12 5.55
N PRO A 218 -7.44 19.24 5.27
CA PRO A 218 -6.82 20.55 5.24
C PRO A 218 -6.30 20.98 6.61
N ARG A 219 -5.23 21.77 6.61
CA ARG A 219 -4.64 22.36 7.82
C ARG A 219 -4.72 23.88 7.77
N LYS A 220 -4.95 24.52 8.93
CA LYS A 220 -4.94 25.98 9.05
C LYS A 220 -3.61 26.59 8.61
N ALA A 221 -2.49 25.93 8.88
CA ALA A 221 -1.16 26.34 8.45
C ALA A 221 -0.86 26.05 6.97
N GLY A 222 -1.86 25.57 6.21
CA GLY A 222 -1.66 25.17 4.82
C GLY A 222 -0.97 23.80 4.68
N GLY A 223 -0.43 23.56 3.49
CA GLY A 223 0.27 22.33 3.17
C GLY A 223 -0.55 21.32 2.37
N ARG A 224 0.16 20.57 1.53
CA ARG A 224 -0.34 19.49 0.69
C ARG A 224 0.39 18.19 1.01
N PHE A 225 -0.29 17.25 1.66
CA PHE A 225 0.34 16.01 2.15
C PHE A 225 0.01 14.83 1.24
N CYS A 226 0.28 14.99 -0.06
CA CYS A 226 0.05 13.99 -1.08
C CYS A 226 1.33 13.22 -1.37
N LEU A 227 1.48 12.02 -0.81
CA LEU A 227 2.65 11.16 -1.04
C LEU A 227 3.97 11.81 -0.56
N VAL A 228 3.96 12.32 0.66
CA VAL A 228 5.14 12.94 1.27
C VAL A 228 5.93 11.94 2.12
N THR A 229 7.23 12.20 2.28
CA THR A 229 8.12 11.34 3.06
C THR A 229 7.98 11.60 4.56
N ASP A 230 8.49 10.67 5.37
CA ASP A 230 8.61 10.84 6.82
C ASP A 230 9.39 12.13 7.16
N ALA A 231 10.50 12.38 6.46
CA ALA A 231 11.33 13.57 6.71
C ALA A 231 10.57 14.87 6.44
N GLN A 232 9.84 14.94 5.32
CA GLN A 232 9.02 16.11 4.98
C GLN A 232 7.92 16.35 6.02
N LEU A 233 7.21 15.29 6.44
CA LEU A 233 6.11 15.41 7.37
C LEU A 233 6.58 15.75 8.79
N LYS A 234 7.71 15.19 9.23
CA LYS A 234 8.37 15.53 10.50
C LYS A 234 8.79 17.00 10.51
N ASN A 235 9.46 17.47 9.44
CA ASN A 235 9.89 18.87 9.33
C ASN A 235 8.69 19.83 9.36
N TYR A 236 7.64 19.56 8.57
CA TYR A 236 6.40 20.34 8.63
C TYR A 236 5.81 20.37 10.04
N SER A 237 5.71 19.22 10.69
CA SER A 237 5.13 19.10 12.03
C SER A 237 5.96 19.84 13.11
N ALA A 238 7.29 19.85 12.97
CA ALA A 238 8.19 20.55 13.89
C ALA A 238 8.19 22.08 13.71
N THR A 239 7.86 22.55 12.51
CA THR A 239 7.89 23.98 12.14
C THR A 239 6.48 24.59 12.13
N VAL A 240 5.89 24.74 10.95
CA VAL A 240 4.62 25.43 10.76
C VAL A 240 3.40 24.63 11.21
N GLY A 241 3.51 23.31 11.21
CA GLY A 241 2.41 22.39 11.52
C GLY A 241 2.07 22.23 12.99
N LYS A 242 2.83 22.83 13.91
CA LYS A 242 2.59 22.82 15.36
C LYS A 242 2.27 21.41 15.91
N ARG A 243 3.16 20.43 15.64
CA ARG A 243 3.03 19.02 16.04
C ARG A 243 1.78 18.31 15.49
N SER A 244 1.33 18.70 14.31
CA SER A 244 0.11 18.14 13.71
C SER A 244 0.21 16.66 13.33
N HIS A 245 1.42 16.19 12.99
CA HIS A 245 1.68 14.82 12.54
C HIS A 245 2.81 14.19 13.36
N ILE A 246 2.46 13.61 14.51
CA ILE A 246 3.36 12.80 15.33
C ILE A 246 2.72 11.42 15.44
N TRP A 247 3.41 10.39 14.96
CA TRP A 247 2.90 9.01 14.92
C TRP A 247 3.87 8.03 15.56
N ALA A 248 3.43 6.80 15.79
CA ALA A 248 4.29 5.74 16.32
C ALA A 248 5.27 5.25 15.23
N TYR A 249 6.39 5.94 15.06
CA TYR A 249 7.37 5.74 13.99
C TYR A 249 7.85 4.29 13.84
N SER A 250 8.06 3.58 14.96
CA SER A 250 8.52 2.19 14.96
C SER A 250 7.46 1.18 14.56
N GLN A 251 6.17 1.59 14.57
CA GLN A 251 5.03 0.72 14.28
C GLN A 251 4.51 0.86 12.84
N LYS A 252 5.09 1.75 12.07
CA LYS A 252 4.70 2.00 10.68
C LYS A 252 5.89 1.79 9.75
N PRO A 253 5.66 1.40 8.49
CA PRO A 253 6.72 1.35 7.50
C PRO A 253 7.39 2.72 7.38
N LYS A 254 8.72 2.74 7.26
CA LYS A 254 9.44 3.97 6.92
C LYS A 254 9.16 4.33 5.47
N SER A 255 8.94 5.61 5.21
CA SER A 255 8.85 6.07 3.82
C SER A 255 10.23 6.01 3.14
N PRO A 256 10.26 5.83 1.81
CA PRO A 256 11.49 6.05 1.04
C PRO A 256 11.99 7.49 1.21
N GLU A 257 13.31 7.69 1.05
CA GLU A 257 13.91 9.04 1.06
C GLU A 257 13.56 9.84 -0.20
N LYS A 258 13.24 9.15 -1.30
CA LYS A 258 12.88 9.78 -2.56
C LYS A 258 11.61 10.61 -2.43
N VAL A 259 11.74 11.92 -2.60
CA VAL A 259 10.63 12.88 -2.59
C VAL A 259 9.80 12.71 -3.87
N LEU A 260 8.49 12.53 -3.72
CA LEU A 260 7.53 12.45 -4.83
C LEU A 260 6.76 13.75 -5.05
N SER A 261 6.55 14.53 -3.99
CA SER A 261 5.84 15.81 -4.04
C SER A 261 6.33 16.76 -2.95
N SER A 262 6.12 18.07 -3.13
CA SER A 262 6.35 19.09 -2.10
C SER A 262 5.12 19.24 -1.19
N ILE A 263 5.33 19.73 0.04
CA ILE A 263 4.25 20.16 0.94
C ILE A 263 3.76 21.57 0.59
N PHE A 264 4.67 22.43 0.12
CA PHE A 264 4.40 23.80 -0.34
C PHE A 264 4.87 24.00 -1.78
#